data_7dd9b182df7da640b21586574069f937
#
_entry.id   7dd9b182df7da640b21586574069f937
#
_cell.length_a   1.000
_cell.length_b   1.000
_cell.length_c   1.000
_cell.angle_alpha   90.00
_cell.angle_beta   90.00
_cell.angle_gamma   90.00
#
_symmetry.space_group_name_H-M   'P 1'
#
loop_
_entity.id
_entity.type
_entity.pdbx_description
1 polymer ?
#
loop_
_entity_poly.entity_id
_entity_poly.type
_entity_poly.pdbx_seq_one_letter_code
_entity_poly.pdbx_strand_id
1 'polypeptide(L)'
;MKKLWTLCTCCLSVGMMWAQTGNWTDEGNYDTSWWDGNNSQEYHISTVQQLAGLAYLSQQGTTFLQRRIVLDNDLDMGAHYWTPIKKFGGFFDGNGHTLSGVQVQAGVGNSGFIA
;
A
#
# COMPACT_ATOMS: atom_id res chain seq x y z
N MET A 1 -27.74 -26.25 9.93
CA MET A 1 -27.15 -26.08 9.72
C MET A 1 -26.55 -25.56 9.46
N LYS A 2 -26.45 -25.37 9.65
CA LYS A 2 -25.78 -24.78 9.31
C LYS A 2 -24.90 -24.66 8.89
N LYS A 3 -24.65 -24.87 8.53
CA LYS A 3 -23.68 -24.75 8.02
C LYS A 3 -23.33 -24.59 7.16
N LEU A 4 -23.64 -24.58 6.85
CA LEU A 4 -22.98 -24.31 5.97
C LEU A 4 -22.71 -23.67 5.57
N TRP A 5 -22.81 -23.37 5.84
CA TRP A 5 -22.20 -22.52 5.31
C TRP A 5 -21.30 -22.21 5.31
N THR A 6 -21.25 -22.43 5.59
CA THR A 6 -20.08 -22.16 5.44
C THR A 6 -19.51 -22.22 4.66
N LEU A 7 -20.01 -22.52 4.23
CA LEU A 7 -19.18 -22.54 3.36
C LEU A 7 -18.99 -22.03 2.70
N CYS A 8 -19.45 -21.78 2.64
CA CYS A 8 -18.86 -21.27 1.95
C CYS A 8 -18.23 -20.66 2.02
N THR A 9 -18.25 -20.65 2.37
CA THR A 9 -17.26 -20.12 2.33
C THR A 9 -16.38 -20.28 1.96
N CYS A 10 -16.54 -20.74 1.73
CA CYS A 10 -15.55 -20.89 1.24
C CYS A 10 -15.23 -20.57 0.31
N CYS A 11 -15.80 -20.76 0.00
CA CYS A 11 -15.28 -20.52 -0.86
C CYS A 11 -15.01 -19.71 -1.18
N LEU A 12 -15.24 -19.60 -1.03
CA LEU A 12 -14.63 -18.98 -1.37
C LEU A 12 -13.78 -18.67 -1.44
N SER A 13 -13.97 -18.64 -1.25
CA SER A 13 -12.84 -18.32 -1.43
C SER A 13 -12.14 -18.65 -2.34
N VAL A 14 -12.32 -18.88 -2.68
CA VAL A 14 -11.68 -19.41 -3.56
C VAL A 14 -11.42 -18.62 -4.73
N GLY A 15 -11.37 -18.74 -5.53
CA GLY A 15 -11.16 -18.26 -6.67
C GLY A 15 -10.76 -16.95 -6.89
N MET A 16 -11.27 -16.13 -6.30
CA MET A 16 -11.00 -14.79 -6.52
C MET A 16 -9.72 -14.39 -6.07
N MET A 17 -9.05 -15.21 -5.44
CA MET A 17 -7.85 -14.76 -4.86
C MET A 17 -6.79 -14.47 -5.84
N TRP A 18 -6.92 -14.82 -7.06
CA TRP A 18 -5.89 -14.44 -7.99
C TRP A 18 -6.20 -13.19 -8.75
N ALA A 19 -7.30 -12.53 -8.48
CA ALA A 19 -7.60 -11.25 -9.10
C ALA A 19 -7.37 -10.15 -8.10
N GLN A 20 -6.75 -9.07 -8.51
CA GLN A 20 -6.69 -7.91 -7.67
C GLN A 20 -8.07 -7.34 -7.48
N THR A 21 -8.42 -6.94 -6.26
CA THR A 21 -9.68 -6.31 -5.94
C THR A 21 -9.39 -5.09 -5.09
N GLY A 22 -9.95 -3.95 -5.48
CA GLY A 22 -9.79 -2.74 -4.70
C GLY A 22 -8.41 -2.15 -4.77
N ASN A 23 -8.17 -1.18 -3.96
CA ASN A 23 -6.93 -0.42 -3.92
C ASN A 23 -6.25 -0.56 -2.57
N TRP A 24 -4.94 -0.41 -2.55
CA TRP A 24 -4.21 -0.43 -1.29
C TRP A 24 -4.64 0.70 -0.37
N THR A 25 -5.18 1.79 -0.90
CA THR A 25 -5.66 2.91 -0.09
C THR A 25 -7.10 2.76 0.37
N ASP A 26 -7.75 1.64 0.12
CA ASP A 26 -9.08 1.36 0.66
C ASP A 26 -8.98 1.05 2.15
N GLU A 27 -10.02 1.38 2.89
CA GLU A 27 -10.05 1.16 4.32
C GLU A 27 -9.80 -0.31 4.65
N GLY A 28 -8.94 -0.57 5.60
CA GLY A 28 -8.58 -1.91 6.01
C GLY A 28 -7.36 -2.47 5.29
N ASN A 29 -6.91 -1.83 4.21
CA ASN A 29 -5.78 -2.32 3.43
C ASN A 29 -4.47 -1.60 3.76
N TYR A 30 -4.52 -0.53 4.51
CA TYR A 30 -3.33 0.25 4.81
C TYR A 30 -3.15 0.43 6.31
N ASP A 31 -1.92 0.77 6.69
CA ASP A 31 -1.55 0.99 8.09
C ASP A 31 -0.76 2.29 8.19
N THR A 32 -1.30 3.27 8.90
CA THR A 32 -0.66 4.56 9.12
C THR A 32 -0.12 4.69 10.54
N SER A 33 -0.10 3.63 11.31
CA SER A 33 0.30 3.69 12.71
C SER A 33 1.77 4.09 12.91
N TRP A 34 2.59 3.93 11.86
CA TRP A 34 4.00 4.34 11.90
C TRP A 34 4.18 5.85 11.77
N TRP A 35 3.15 6.57 11.32
CA TRP A 35 3.25 8.01 11.10
C TRP A 35 2.95 8.76 12.40
N ASP A 36 3.85 9.64 12.80
CA ASP A 36 3.75 10.36 14.07
C ASP A 36 3.46 11.85 13.89
N GLY A 37 2.97 12.25 12.72
CA GLY A 37 2.63 13.63 12.47
C GLY A 37 3.81 14.51 12.12
N ASN A 38 4.83 13.93 11.50
CA ASN A 38 6.01 14.65 11.03
C ASN A 38 7.01 14.99 12.16
N ASN A 39 7.00 14.19 13.21
CA ASN A 39 7.86 14.43 14.35
C ASN A 39 9.22 13.74 14.27
N SER A 40 9.41 12.84 13.31
CA SER A 40 10.66 12.12 13.12
C SER A 40 11.28 12.49 11.79
N GLN A 41 12.60 12.37 11.68
CA GLN A 41 13.29 12.65 10.42
C GLN A 41 13.25 11.46 9.48
N GLU A 42 13.12 10.26 10.03
CA GLU A 42 13.22 9.04 9.25
C GLU A 42 12.13 8.06 9.69
N TYR A 43 11.52 7.40 8.73
CA TYR A 43 10.48 6.41 8.96
C TYR A 43 10.84 5.13 8.22
N HIS A 44 10.55 3.99 8.83
CA HIS A 44 10.85 2.68 8.26
C HIS A 44 9.57 1.96 7.89
N ILE A 45 9.55 1.39 6.70
CA ILE A 45 8.42 0.66 6.15
C ILE A 45 8.81 -0.81 6.06
N SER A 46 8.16 -1.67 6.82
CA SER A 46 8.46 -3.09 6.87
C SER A 46 7.41 -3.97 6.23
N THR A 47 6.20 -3.44 6.01
CA THR A 47 5.09 -4.22 5.44
C THR A 47 4.45 -3.45 4.29
N VAL A 48 3.76 -4.19 3.41
CA VAL A 48 3.07 -3.55 2.30
C VAL A 48 1.91 -2.68 2.80
N GLN A 49 1.28 -3.05 3.90
CA GLN A 49 0.23 -2.25 4.50
C GLN A 49 0.76 -0.89 4.96
N GLN A 50 1.97 -0.87 5.51
CA GLN A 50 2.60 0.40 5.91
C GLN A 50 2.92 1.25 4.69
N LEU A 51 3.39 0.63 3.61
CA LEU A 51 3.65 1.36 2.38
C LEU A 51 2.35 1.91 1.80
N ALA A 52 1.28 1.15 1.88
CA ALA A 52 -0.04 1.63 1.47
C ALA A 52 -0.47 2.82 2.33
N GLY A 53 -0.11 2.83 3.60
CA GLY A 53 -0.35 3.96 4.48
C GLY A 53 0.35 5.22 4.01
N LEU A 54 1.56 5.08 3.47
CA LEU A 54 2.28 6.21 2.88
C LEU A 54 1.47 6.81 1.72
N ALA A 55 0.96 5.95 0.82
CA ALA A 55 0.16 6.41 -0.30
C ALA A 55 -1.14 7.06 0.19
N TYR A 56 -1.79 6.47 1.18
CA TYR A 56 -3.01 7.02 1.74
C TYR A 56 -2.77 8.43 2.31
N LEU A 57 -1.72 8.59 3.10
CA LEU A 57 -1.39 9.88 3.69
C LEU A 57 -1.09 10.92 2.62
N SER A 58 -0.42 10.52 1.54
CA SER A 58 -0.15 11.44 0.45
C SER A 58 -1.44 11.91 -0.23
N GLN A 59 -2.43 11.04 -0.33
CA GLN A 59 -3.74 11.40 -0.90
C GLN A 59 -4.47 12.39 0.01
N GLN A 60 -4.16 12.38 1.30
CA GLN A 60 -4.74 13.31 2.26
C GLN A 60 -3.97 14.64 2.34
N GLY A 61 -2.92 14.80 1.56
CA GLY A 61 -2.18 16.05 1.50
C GLY A 61 -0.85 16.05 2.22
N THR A 62 -0.45 14.93 2.82
CA THR A 62 0.85 14.84 3.49
C THR A 62 1.95 14.71 2.44
N THR A 63 2.95 15.59 2.48
CA THR A 63 4.01 15.59 1.48
C THR A 63 5.30 14.94 1.97
N PHE A 64 5.43 14.67 3.26
CA PHE A 64 6.65 14.10 3.86
C PHE A 64 7.88 14.97 3.58
N LEU A 65 7.69 16.27 3.51
CA LEU A 65 8.75 17.20 3.11
C LEU A 65 9.97 17.02 4.00
N GLN A 66 11.12 16.79 3.36
CA GLN A 66 12.40 16.62 4.03
C GLN A 66 12.47 15.41 4.98
N ARG A 67 11.54 14.47 4.85
CA ARG A 67 11.57 13.24 5.63
C ARG A 67 12.11 12.10 4.78
N ARG A 68 12.77 11.15 5.44
CA ARG A 68 13.34 9.99 4.77
C ARG A 68 12.45 8.78 5.04
N ILE A 69 12.05 8.11 4.00
CA ILE A 69 11.24 6.88 4.09
C ILE A 69 12.13 5.75 3.62
N VAL A 70 12.36 4.76 4.46
CA VAL A 70 13.29 3.66 4.20
C VAL A 70 12.54 2.35 4.19
N LEU A 71 12.77 1.53 3.17
CA LEU A 71 12.24 0.16 3.14
C LEU A 71 13.14 -0.76 3.94
N ASP A 72 12.53 -1.60 4.77
CA ASP A 72 13.25 -2.58 5.57
C ASP A 72 13.13 -4.00 5.02
N ASN A 73 12.19 -4.25 4.10
CA ASN A 73 11.96 -5.58 3.53
C ASN A 73 11.59 -5.47 2.07
N ASP A 74 11.75 -6.58 1.34
CA ASP A 74 11.12 -6.72 0.03
C ASP A 74 9.62 -6.84 0.24
N LEU A 75 8.83 -6.20 -0.61
CA LEU A 75 7.38 -6.17 -0.45
C LEU A 75 6.70 -6.63 -1.73
N ASP A 76 5.68 -7.49 -1.57
CA ASP A 76 4.84 -7.95 -2.67
C ASP A 76 3.52 -7.19 -2.62
N MET A 77 3.25 -6.39 -3.62
CA MET A 77 2.13 -5.48 -3.67
C MET A 77 1.00 -5.98 -4.59
N GLY A 78 1.00 -7.27 -4.89
CA GLY A 78 0.09 -7.82 -5.90
C GLY A 78 -1.35 -8.02 -5.48
N ALA A 79 -1.69 -7.86 -4.20
CA ALA A 79 -3.06 -8.15 -3.73
C ALA A 79 -4.08 -7.08 -4.13
N HIS A 80 -3.64 -5.85 -4.32
CA HIS A 80 -4.53 -4.74 -4.65
C HIS A 80 -3.87 -3.82 -5.65
N TYR A 81 -4.66 -2.94 -6.27
CA TYR A 81 -4.12 -1.91 -7.14
C TYR A 81 -3.39 -0.85 -6.33
N TRP A 82 -2.27 -0.39 -6.86
CA TRP A 82 -1.49 0.66 -6.22
C TRP A 82 -2.05 2.04 -6.58
N THR A 83 -2.22 2.88 -5.58
CA THR A 83 -2.56 4.28 -5.78
C THR A 83 -1.27 5.08 -5.69
N PRO A 84 -0.86 5.77 -6.75
CA PRO A 84 0.43 6.48 -6.73
C PRO A 84 0.54 7.48 -5.58
N ILE A 85 1.74 7.58 -5.03
CA ILE A 85 2.04 8.54 -3.98
C ILE A 85 2.07 9.93 -4.62
N LYS A 86 1.30 10.86 -4.06
CA LYS A 86 1.18 12.20 -4.63
C LYS A 86 2.13 13.18 -3.99
N LYS A 87 2.69 14.06 -4.80
CA LYS A 87 3.42 15.25 -4.33
C LYS A 87 4.42 14.92 -3.22
N PHE A 88 5.16 13.85 -3.41
CA PHE A 88 6.12 13.40 -2.42
C PHE A 88 7.29 14.38 -2.36
N GLY A 89 7.49 15.04 -1.22
CA GLY A 89 8.56 16.01 -1.02
C GLY A 89 9.71 15.49 -0.19
N GLY A 90 9.72 14.21 0.13
CA GLY A 90 10.76 13.61 0.95
C GLY A 90 11.78 12.83 0.14
N PHE A 91 12.48 11.94 0.83
CA PHE A 91 13.47 11.03 0.24
C PHE A 91 12.98 9.60 0.43
N PHE A 92 12.85 8.86 -0.66
CA PHE A 92 12.43 7.48 -0.61
C PHE A 92 13.66 6.60 -0.85
N ASP A 93 14.07 5.86 0.18
CA ASP A 93 15.24 5.00 0.11
C ASP A 93 14.78 3.54 0.06
N GLY A 94 14.96 2.91 -1.08
CA GLY A 94 14.62 1.51 -1.25
C GLY A 94 15.53 0.55 -0.50
N ASN A 95 16.70 1.02 -0.09
CA ASN A 95 17.63 0.27 0.75
C ASN A 95 17.96 -1.13 0.21
N GLY A 96 18.06 -1.24 -1.12
CA GLY A 96 18.37 -2.51 -1.78
C GLY A 96 17.23 -3.49 -1.85
N HIS A 97 16.05 -3.12 -1.41
CA HIS A 97 14.89 -4.02 -1.43
C HIS A 97 14.08 -3.89 -2.71
N THR A 98 13.26 -4.89 -2.97
CA THR A 98 12.47 -4.98 -4.20
C THR A 98 11.00 -4.81 -3.88
N LEU A 99 10.33 -4.01 -4.70
CA LEU A 99 8.86 -3.93 -4.70
C LEU A 99 8.37 -4.70 -5.93
N SER A 100 7.52 -5.70 -5.70
CA SER A 100 6.99 -6.51 -6.79
C SER A 100 5.48 -6.42 -6.85
N GLY A 101 4.92 -6.74 -8.00
CA GLY A 101 3.47 -6.80 -8.16
C GLY A 101 2.76 -5.46 -8.16
N VAL A 102 3.48 -4.38 -8.43
CA VAL A 102 2.85 -3.04 -8.46
C VAL A 102 1.98 -2.95 -9.71
N GLN A 103 0.69 -2.74 -9.53
CA GLN A 103 -0.25 -2.56 -10.63
C GLN A 103 -1.13 -1.36 -10.39
N VAL A 104 -1.17 -0.45 -11.35
CA VAL A 104 -2.03 0.73 -11.30
C VAL A 104 -3.22 0.47 -12.22
N GLN A 105 -4.41 0.82 -11.75
CA GLN A 105 -5.62 0.55 -12.49
C GLN A 105 -5.64 1.32 -13.80
N ALA A 106 -6.08 0.66 -14.87
CA ALA A 106 -6.15 1.28 -16.19
C ALA A 106 -7.04 2.50 -16.17
N GLY A 107 -6.65 3.54 -16.89
CA GLY A 107 -7.43 4.76 -16.98
C GLY A 107 -7.11 5.79 -15.91
N VAL A 108 -6.24 5.45 -14.97
CA VAL A 108 -5.77 6.42 -13.99
C VAL A 108 -4.77 7.34 -14.67
N GLY A 109 -4.86 8.64 -14.41
CA GLY A 109 -4.05 9.63 -15.10
C GLY A 109 -2.56 9.49 -14.88
N ASN A 110 -2.13 9.23 -13.65
CA ASN A 110 -0.72 8.97 -13.35
C ASN A 110 -0.59 7.51 -12.97
N SER A 111 0.29 6.79 -13.63
CA SER A 111 0.36 5.36 -13.49
C SER A 111 1.68 4.85 -12.93
N GLY A 112 2.46 5.68 -12.26
CA GLY A 112 3.70 5.26 -11.65
C GLY A 112 3.54 4.92 -10.17
N PHE A 113 4.65 4.53 -9.55
CA PHE A 113 4.67 4.30 -8.11
C PHE A 113 4.52 5.63 -7.37
N ILE A 114 5.22 6.66 -7.84
CA ILE A 114 5.09 8.02 -7.34
C ILE A 114 4.61 8.89 -8.49
N ALA A 115 3.56 9.62 -8.23
CA ALA A 115 2.98 10.50 -9.24
C ALA A 115 3.70 11.84 -9.32
#